data_9157546961bb2f95c63da45b56779320
#
_entry.id   9157546961bb2f95c63da45b56779320
#
_cell.length_a   1.000
_cell.length_b   1.000
_cell.length_c   1.000
_cell.angle_alpha   90.00
_cell.angle_beta   90.00
_cell.angle_gamma   90.00
#
_symmetry.space_group_name_H-M   'P 1'
#
loop_
_entity.id
_entity.type
_entity.pdbx_description
1 polymer ?
#
loop_
_entity_poly.entity_id
_entity_poly.type
_entity_poly.pdbx_seq_one_letter_code
_entity_poly.pdbx_strand_id
1 'polypeptide(L)'
;DLHLAVRRQRQMCIRDRSKTNLGLACDAAKKFNISILLKGANSIVADNKKVWQLFGTDSQTARAGLGDLLSGFVAGSSAIDLTLCRNISTDFFAKYVLLHSFAASKCKKGSNASAIGDELSKLMRNIKMRQIS
;
A
#
# COMPACT_ATOMS: atom_id res chain seq x y z
N ASP A 1 2.80 -15.81 5.12
CA ASP A 1 3.99 -15.26 5.80
C ASP A 1 4.24 -13.77 5.57
N LEU A 2 3.15 -12.99 5.60
CA LEU A 2 3.22 -11.51 5.50
C LEU A 2 4.02 -10.90 6.68
N HIS A 3 3.97 -11.54 7.85
CA HIS A 3 4.67 -11.10 9.06
C HIS A 3 6.21 -11.21 8.97
N LEU A 4 6.72 -12.18 8.23
CA LEU A 4 8.16 -12.39 8.00
C LEU A 4 8.71 -11.33 7.04
N ALA A 5 7.93 -10.91 6.04
CA ALA A 5 8.32 -9.87 5.11
C ALA A 5 8.48 -8.50 5.81
N VAL A 6 7.58 -8.16 6.75
CA VAL A 6 7.64 -6.90 7.51
C VAL A 6 8.83 -6.85 8.49
N ARG A 7 9.15 -7.95 9.17
CA ARG A 7 10.35 -8.02 10.06
C ARG A 7 11.66 -7.96 9.27
N ARG A 8 11.74 -8.63 8.13
CA ARG A 8 12.93 -8.56 7.24
C ARG A 8 13.11 -7.18 6.62
N GLN A 9 12.04 -6.45 6.37
CA GLN A 9 12.08 -5.07 5.89
C GLN A 9 12.78 -4.14 6.89
N ARG A 10 12.54 -4.27 8.21
CA ARG A 10 13.28 -3.51 9.24
C ARG A 10 14.77 -3.84 9.25
N GLN A 11 15.16 -5.08 9.10
CA GLN A 11 16.57 -5.48 9.07
C GLN A 11 17.30 -5.01 7.80
N MET A 12 16.63 -4.96 6.66
CA MET A 12 17.19 -4.43 5.41
C MET A 12 17.43 -2.92 5.45
N CYS A 13 16.50 -2.15 6.03
CA CYS A 13 16.65 -0.69 6.17
C CYS A 13 17.80 -0.28 7.11
N ILE A 14 18.19 -1.16 8.06
CA ILE A 14 19.27 -0.90 9.01
C ILE A 14 20.64 -1.22 8.41
N ARG A 15 20.73 -2.16 7.49
CA ARG A 15 22.01 -2.68 6.97
C ARG A 15 22.65 -1.87 5.87
N ASP A 16 21.88 -1.08 5.12
CA ASP A 16 22.42 -0.34 3.97
C ASP A 16 21.85 1.09 3.91
N ARG A 17 22.41 1.96 4.73
CA ARG A 17 22.07 3.39 4.76
C ARG A 17 22.47 4.14 3.49
N SER A 18 23.24 3.52 2.59
CA SER A 18 23.73 4.15 1.36
C SER A 18 22.73 4.07 0.20
N LYS A 19 21.76 3.15 0.25
CA LYS A 19 20.77 2.95 -0.81
C LYS A 19 19.50 3.78 -0.58
N THR A 20 18.98 4.32 -1.67
CA THR A 20 17.66 4.98 -1.65
C THR A 20 16.56 3.96 -1.33
N ASN A 21 15.44 4.41 -0.77
CA ASN A 21 14.27 3.57 -0.53
C ASN A 21 13.79 2.85 -1.81
N LEU A 22 13.93 3.52 -2.96
CA LEU A 22 13.63 2.94 -4.26
C LEU A 22 14.54 1.76 -4.58
N GLY A 23 15.85 1.94 -4.43
CA GLY A 23 16.83 0.87 -4.63
C GLY A 23 16.58 -0.32 -3.72
N LEU A 24 16.31 -0.07 -2.43
CA LEU A 24 16.00 -1.11 -1.45
C LEU A 24 14.75 -1.92 -1.82
N ALA A 25 13.68 -1.25 -2.25
CA ALA A 25 12.45 -1.93 -2.67
C ALA A 25 12.67 -2.79 -3.92
N CYS A 26 13.36 -2.27 -4.93
CA CYS A 26 13.68 -2.99 -6.15
C CYS A 26 14.58 -4.20 -5.90
N ASP A 27 15.65 -4.03 -5.12
CA ASP A 27 16.57 -5.12 -4.78
C ASP A 27 15.87 -6.24 -4.00
N ALA A 28 15.01 -5.86 -3.06
CA ALA A 28 14.24 -6.83 -2.29
C ALA A 28 13.21 -7.56 -3.17
N ALA A 29 12.50 -6.85 -4.04
CA ALA A 29 11.55 -7.46 -4.96
C ALA A 29 12.22 -8.51 -5.86
N LYS A 30 13.38 -8.16 -6.43
CA LYS A 30 14.19 -9.08 -7.25
C LYS A 30 14.72 -10.25 -6.45
N LYS A 31 15.34 -9.99 -5.29
CA LYS A 31 15.98 -11.01 -4.46
C LYS A 31 15.01 -12.07 -3.97
N PHE A 32 13.80 -11.68 -3.59
CA PHE A 32 12.80 -12.58 -3.02
C PHE A 32 11.73 -13.02 -4.02
N ASN A 33 11.77 -12.50 -5.25
CA ASN A 33 10.78 -12.75 -6.31
C ASN A 33 9.34 -12.49 -5.84
N ILE A 34 9.11 -11.36 -5.20
CA ILE A 34 7.80 -10.96 -4.64
C ILE A 34 7.48 -9.51 -4.98
N SER A 35 6.19 -9.15 -4.94
CA SER A 35 5.77 -7.75 -4.93
C SER A 35 5.95 -7.14 -3.54
N ILE A 36 6.54 -5.96 -3.49
CA ILE A 36 6.83 -5.23 -2.25
C ILE A 36 6.09 -3.91 -2.24
N LEU A 37 5.45 -3.62 -1.13
CA LEU A 37 4.98 -2.28 -0.78
C LEU A 37 5.84 -1.73 0.35
N LEU A 38 6.66 -0.74 0.05
CA LEU A 38 7.42 0.04 1.02
C LEU A 38 6.66 1.33 1.33
N LYS A 39 6.05 1.40 2.50
CA LYS A 39 5.32 2.58 2.96
C LYS A 39 6.27 3.64 3.52
N GLY A 40 6.11 4.88 3.10
CA GLY A 40 6.90 6.02 3.56
C GLY A 40 6.22 7.34 3.19
N ALA A 41 6.94 8.45 3.33
CA ALA A 41 6.51 9.75 2.80
C ALA A 41 6.22 9.66 1.29
N ASN A 42 7.03 8.89 0.58
CA ASN A 42 6.76 8.42 -0.77
C ASN A 42 6.63 6.90 -0.70
N SER A 43 5.43 6.38 -0.93
CA SER A 43 5.22 4.94 -0.96
C SER A 43 5.73 4.35 -2.26
N ILE A 44 6.37 3.18 -2.19
CA ILE A 44 6.97 2.50 -3.34
C ILE A 44 6.34 1.12 -3.44
N VAL A 45 5.86 0.77 -4.63
CA VAL A 45 5.39 -0.57 -4.96
C VAL A 45 6.30 -1.11 -6.06
N ALA A 46 6.94 -2.24 -5.84
CA ALA A 46 7.91 -2.83 -6.76
C ALA A 46 7.71 -4.33 -6.89
N ASP A 47 7.93 -4.85 -8.08
CA ASP A 47 8.15 -6.26 -8.38
C ASP A 47 9.39 -6.43 -9.27
N ASN A 48 9.59 -7.63 -9.84
CA ASN A 48 10.74 -7.90 -10.71
C ASN A 48 10.74 -7.13 -12.03
N LYS A 49 9.59 -6.57 -12.44
CA LYS A 49 9.40 -5.98 -13.78
C LYS A 49 9.05 -4.51 -13.71
N LYS A 50 8.37 -4.06 -12.65
CA LYS A 50 7.74 -2.74 -12.59
C LYS A 50 7.90 -2.13 -11.21
N VAL A 51 8.01 -0.81 -11.18
CA VAL A 51 8.03 -0.03 -9.96
C VAL A 51 7.12 1.18 -10.09
N TRP A 52 6.34 1.44 -9.03
CA TRP A 52 5.57 2.64 -8.82
C TRP A 52 6.13 3.41 -7.64
N GLN A 53 6.38 4.68 -7.83
CA GLN A 53 6.69 5.60 -6.73
C GLN A 53 5.55 6.60 -6.62
N LEU A 54 4.87 6.59 -5.48
CA LEU A 54 3.68 7.38 -5.21
C LEU A 54 4.08 8.59 -4.37
N PHE A 55 4.01 9.77 -4.97
CA PHE A 55 4.33 11.05 -4.34
C PHE A 55 3.08 11.68 -3.70
N GLY A 56 3.29 12.58 -2.74
CA GLY A 56 2.20 13.41 -2.21
C GLY A 56 1.36 12.75 -1.12
N THR A 57 1.89 11.75 -0.41
CA THR A 57 1.27 11.35 0.85
C THR A 57 1.50 12.46 1.86
N ASP A 58 0.44 13.19 2.20
CA ASP A 58 0.49 14.26 3.19
C ASP A 58 1.05 13.73 4.52
N SER A 59 2.13 14.35 5.01
CA SER A 59 2.73 14.02 6.31
C SER A 59 1.73 14.13 7.47
N GLN A 60 0.67 14.91 7.28
CA GLN A 60 -0.43 15.06 8.23
C GLN A 60 -1.31 13.80 8.35
N THR A 61 -1.16 12.85 7.44
CA THR A 61 -1.83 11.54 7.49
C THR A 61 -1.00 10.48 8.20
N ALA A 62 0.22 10.78 8.64
CA ALA A 62 1.05 9.84 9.39
C ALA A 62 0.51 9.64 10.81
N ARG A 63 -0.19 8.52 11.04
CA ARG A 63 -0.84 8.18 12.33
C ARG A 63 -0.64 6.72 12.66
N ALA A 64 -0.73 6.42 13.96
CA ALA A 64 -0.75 5.03 14.44
C ALA A 64 -1.92 4.25 13.80
N GLY A 65 -1.69 3.00 13.45
CA GLY A 65 -2.69 2.11 12.85
C GLY A 65 -2.90 2.25 11.34
N LEU A 66 -2.38 3.31 10.68
CA LEU A 66 -2.56 3.48 9.23
C LEU A 66 -1.81 2.43 8.40
N GLY A 67 -0.69 1.92 8.91
CA GLY A 67 0.02 0.81 8.28
C GLY A 67 -0.79 -0.47 8.30
N ASP A 68 -1.42 -0.76 9.43
CA ASP A 68 -2.25 -1.95 9.63
C ASP A 68 -3.53 -1.85 8.80
N LEU A 69 -4.17 -0.67 8.77
CA LEU A 69 -5.33 -0.41 7.92
C LEU A 69 -5.00 -0.62 6.44
N LEU A 70 -3.88 -0.08 5.95
CA LEU A 70 -3.44 -0.27 4.57
C LEU A 70 -3.17 -1.74 4.28
N SER A 71 -2.47 -2.43 5.16
CA SER A 71 -2.14 -3.86 5.00
C SER A 71 -3.39 -4.72 4.96
N GLY A 72 -4.34 -4.50 5.87
CA GLY A 72 -5.62 -5.19 5.89
C GLY A 72 -6.47 -4.89 4.65
N PHE A 73 -6.50 -3.64 4.21
CA PHE A 73 -7.22 -3.23 3.01
C PHE A 73 -6.65 -3.88 1.73
N VAL A 74 -5.34 -3.86 1.57
CA VAL A 74 -4.67 -4.49 0.43
C VAL A 74 -4.87 -6.00 0.44
N ALA A 75 -4.69 -6.66 1.60
CA ALA A 75 -4.88 -8.10 1.73
C ALA A 75 -6.32 -8.53 1.44
N GLY A 76 -7.30 -7.84 2.02
CA GLY A 76 -8.72 -8.12 1.79
C GLY A 76 -9.13 -7.90 0.33
N SER A 77 -8.67 -6.82 -0.29
CA SER A 77 -8.92 -6.53 -1.69
C SER A 77 -8.26 -7.56 -2.62
N SER A 78 -7.05 -8.01 -2.27
CA SER A 78 -6.34 -9.06 -3.00
C SER A 78 -7.09 -10.39 -2.94
N ALA A 79 -7.60 -10.75 -1.77
CA ALA A 79 -8.40 -11.97 -1.60
C ALA A 79 -9.67 -11.95 -2.48
N ILE A 80 -10.37 -10.81 -2.52
CA ILE A 80 -11.56 -10.64 -3.36
C ILE A 80 -11.18 -10.75 -4.84
N ASP A 81 -10.13 -10.09 -5.30
CA ASP A 81 -9.74 -10.14 -6.71
C ASP A 81 -9.23 -11.51 -7.13
N LEU A 82 -8.58 -12.26 -6.25
CA LEU A 82 -8.23 -13.67 -6.50
C LEU A 82 -9.47 -14.55 -6.69
N THR A 83 -10.53 -14.36 -5.88
CA THR A 83 -11.79 -15.11 -6.06
C THR A 83 -12.49 -14.79 -7.38
N LEU A 84 -12.24 -13.60 -7.93
CA LEU A 84 -12.75 -13.16 -9.22
C LEU A 84 -11.80 -13.51 -10.40
N CYS A 85 -10.81 -14.37 -10.17
CA CYS A 85 -9.80 -14.77 -11.16
C CYS A 85 -9.03 -13.58 -11.77
N ARG A 86 -8.86 -12.49 -11.03
CA ARG A 86 -8.10 -11.33 -11.45
C ARG A 86 -6.63 -11.47 -11.05
N ASN A 87 -5.73 -11.06 -11.95
CA ASN A 87 -4.29 -11.06 -11.64
C ASN A 87 -3.94 -9.95 -10.65
N ILE A 88 -3.25 -10.32 -9.58
CA ILE A 88 -2.66 -9.36 -8.65
C ILE A 88 -1.31 -8.92 -9.19
N SER A 89 -1.21 -7.66 -9.54
CA SER A 89 -0.02 -7.05 -10.11
C SER A 89 0.45 -5.86 -9.27
N THR A 90 1.62 -5.32 -9.62
CA THR A 90 2.13 -4.07 -9.03
C THR A 90 1.15 -2.90 -9.23
N ASP A 91 0.44 -2.86 -10.36
CA ASP A 91 -0.59 -1.84 -10.63
C ASP A 91 -1.77 -1.96 -9.67
N PHE A 92 -2.14 -3.18 -9.32
CA PHE A 92 -3.15 -3.47 -8.33
C PHE A 92 -2.76 -2.88 -6.97
N PHE A 93 -1.56 -3.16 -6.47
CA PHE A 93 -1.10 -2.61 -5.21
C PHE A 93 -1.00 -1.08 -5.24
N ALA A 94 -0.49 -0.50 -6.33
CA ALA A 94 -0.40 0.95 -6.50
C ALA A 94 -1.79 1.61 -6.44
N LYS A 95 -2.79 1.02 -7.09
CA LYS A 95 -4.19 1.48 -7.04
C LYS A 95 -4.73 1.53 -5.61
N TYR A 96 -4.53 0.48 -4.82
CA TYR A 96 -5.05 0.44 -3.45
C TYR A 96 -4.30 1.36 -2.49
N VAL A 97 -3.00 1.57 -2.69
CA VAL A 97 -2.24 2.59 -1.96
C VAL A 97 -2.75 4.00 -2.26
N LEU A 98 -3.05 4.29 -3.53
CA LEU A 98 -3.64 5.57 -3.93
C LEU A 98 -5.02 5.78 -3.32
N LEU A 99 -5.90 4.77 -3.35
CA LEU A 99 -7.23 4.84 -2.73
C LEU A 99 -7.14 5.10 -1.23
N HIS A 100 -6.22 4.41 -0.53
CA HIS A 100 -5.99 4.63 0.88
C HIS A 100 -5.49 6.06 1.16
N SER A 101 -4.55 6.57 0.37
CA SER A 101 -4.05 7.94 0.49
C SER A 101 -5.14 8.98 0.22
N PHE A 102 -5.98 8.73 -0.79
CA PHE A 102 -7.10 9.58 -1.11
C PHE A 102 -8.18 9.59 -0.01
N ALA A 103 -8.51 8.44 0.57
CA ALA A 103 -9.41 8.36 1.72
C ALA A 103 -8.86 9.17 2.91
N ALA A 104 -7.57 9.04 3.19
CA ALA A 104 -6.91 9.79 4.25
C ALA A 104 -6.96 11.32 4.01
N SER A 105 -6.81 11.77 2.77
CA SER A 105 -6.89 13.19 2.42
C SER A 105 -8.30 13.80 2.55
N LYS A 106 -9.34 12.97 2.48
CA LYS A 106 -10.74 13.38 2.69
C LYS A 106 -11.10 13.54 4.17
N CYS A 107 -10.35 12.95 5.05
CA CYS A 107 -10.59 13.03 6.48
C CYS A 107 -10.02 14.32 7.08
N LYS A 108 -10.68 14.85 8.12
CA LYS A 108 -10.18 16.01 8.86
C LYS A 108 -8.80 15.71 9.48
N LYS A 109 -7.98 16.75 9.61
CA LYS A 109 -6.74 16.67 10.40
C LYS A 109 -7.05 16.11 11.78
N GLY A 110 -6.25 15.14 12.24
CA GLY A 110 -6.49 14.50 13.54
C GLY A 110 -7.45 13.31 13.53
N SER A 111 -8.12 12.97 12.42
CA SER A 111 -8.95 11.77 12.34
C SER A 111 -8.16 10.49 12.62
N ASN A 112 -8.74 9.52 13.30
CA ASN A 112 -8.12 8.24 13.60
C ASN A 112 -8.16 7.28 12.38
N ALA A 113 -7.51 6.13 12.50
CA ALA A 113 -7.47 5.13 11.44
C ALA A 113 -8.88 4.59 11.10
N SER A 114 -9.78 4.49 12.08
CA SER A 114 -11.16 4.04 11.85
C SER A 114 -11.93 4.98 10.91
N ALA A 115 -11.84 6.29 11.13
CA ALA A 115 -12.49 7.28 10.24
C ALA A 115 -11.98 7.19 8.80
N ILE A 116 -10.69 6.89 8.62
CA ILE A 116 -10.12 6.67 7.29
C ILE A 116 -10.64 5.35 6.69
N GLY A 117 -10.81 4.31 7.49
CA GLY A 117 -11.43 3.05 7.09
C GLY A 117 -12.87 3.23 6.61
N ASP A 118 -13.66 4.05 7.30
CA ASP A 118 -15.04 4.37 6.93
C ASP A 118 -15.09 5.12 5.59
N GLU A 119 -14.21 6.10 5.41
CA GLU A 119 -14.11 6.84 4.14
C GLU A 119 -13.67 5.94 2.98
N LEU A 120 -12.71 5.06 3.23
CA LEU A 120 -12.27 4.06 2.26
C LEU A 120 -13.42 3.12 1.85
N SER A 121 -14.24 2.71 2.81
CA SER A 121 -15.43 1.88 2.56
C SER A 121 -16.46 2.59 1.68
N LYS A 122 -16.67 3.90 1.88
CA LYS A 122 -17.55 4.72 1.03
C LYS A 122 -17.00 4.83 -0.40
N LEU A 123 -15.70 5.07 -0.55
CA LEU A 123 -15.05 5.13 -1.85
C LEU A 123 -15.18 3.82 -2.62
N MET A 124 -14.96 2.68 -1.95
CA MET A 124 -15.09 1.37 -2.59
C MET A 124 -16.53 1.06 -3.04
N ARG A 125 -17.54 1.45 -2.27
CA ARG A 125 -18.95 1.34 -2.69
C ARG A 125 -19.25 2.17 -3.93
N ASN A 126 -18.79 3.41 -3.98
CA ASN A 126 -19.01 4.29 -5.11
C ASN A 126 -18.35 3.79 -6.40
N ILE A 127 -17.16 3.18 -6.30
CA ILE A 127 -16.47 2.59 -7.45
C ILE A 127 -17.27 1.39 -7.99
N LYS A 128 -17.77 0.51 -7.10
CA LYS A 128 -18.57 -0.64 -7.52
C LYS A 128 -19.88 -0.23 -8.21
N MET A 129 -20.57 0.78 -7.72
CA MET A 129 -21.81 1.27 -8.32
C MET A 129 -21.60 1.82 -9.74
N ARG A 130 -20.46 2.47 -10.01
CA ARG A 130 -20.14 3.00 -11.35
C ARG A 130 -19.74 1.93 -12.37
N GLN A 131 -19.43 0.72 -11.94
CA GLN A 131 -19.09 -0.40 -12.83
C GLN A 131 -20.32 -1.22 -13.24
N ILE A 132 -21.48 -0.98 -12.61
CA ILE A 132 -22.75 -1.69 -12.84
C ILE A 132 -23.72 -0.83 -13.68
N SER A 133 -23.46 0.46 -13.77
CA SER A 133 -24.22 1.41 -14.63
C SER A 133 -23.53 1.58 -15.98
#